data_c87c993c89a6332ca955d81dfb1dd6b2
#
_entry.id   c87c993c89a6332ca955d81dfb1dd6b2
#
_cell.length_a   1.000
_cell.length_b   1.000
_cell.length_c   1.000
_cell.angle_alpha   90.00
_cell.angle_beta   90.00
_cell.angle_gamma   90.00
#
_symmetry.space_group_name_H-M   'P 1'
#
loop_
_entity.id
_entity.type
_entity.pdbx_description
1 polymer ?
#
loop_
_entity_poly.entity_id
_entity_poly.type
_entity_poly.pdbx_seq_one_letter_code
_entity_poly.pdbx_strand_id
1 'polypeptide(L)'
;MQPCEPNKLFLTGPPGVGKSTIMRKAVDYAIKKGIKTIGFFTPDIRDNSYKRVGFDIEVLNYGNVPLARKNAEWNLRFGDYYINPEAKQAFQIVLRDIDFEKKDRKLIVIDEIGPMELMLEGSKEFFILILQQNVVPVIGVFHRKLSLTHPDLYRLIKKNIVYELSIQNREAVLMNIMKWIDSCYY
;
A
#
# COMPACT_ATOMS: atom_id res chain seq x y z
N MET A 1 -2.20 -12.38 -24.07
CA MET A 1 -1.15 -11.62 -23.36
C MET A 1 -0.57 -12.50 -22.28
N GLN A 2 0.74 -12.75 -22.27
CA GLN A 2 1.38 -13.40 -21.12
C GLN A 2 1.25 -12.50 -19.89
N PRO A 3 0.96 -13.05 -18.71
CA PRO A 3 0.94 -12.25 -17.50
C PRO A 3 2.33 -11.66 -17.25
N CYS A 4 2.36 -10.39 -16.84
CA CYS A 4 3.55 -9.75 -16.30
C CYS A 4 4.05 -10.59 -15.11
N GLU A 5 5.21 -11.20 -15.20
CA GLU A 5 5.78 -11.97 -14.11
C GLU A 5 7.16 -11.40 -13.73
N PRO A 6 7.34 -11.08 -12.46
CA PRO A 6 6.35 -11.07 -11.37
C PRO A 6 5.37 -9.89 -11.49
N ASN A 7 4.07 -10.15 -11.25
CA ASN A 7 3.01 -9.14 -11.34
C ASN A 7 2.84 -8.30 -10.05
N LYS A 8 3.81 -8.33 -9.16
CA LYS A 8 3.83 -7.52 -7.94
C LYS A 8 5.17 -6.85 -7.75
N LEU A 9 5.11 -5.59 -7.32
CA LEU A 9 6.27 -4.76 -7.07
C LEU A 9 6.11 -4.04 -5.73
N PHE A 10 7.15 -4.09 -4.89
CA PHE A 10 7.12 -3.49 -3.56
C PHE A 10 8.31 -2.56 -3.32
N LEU A 11 8.03 -1.51 -2.54
CA LEU A 11 9.02 -0.57 -2.04
C LEU A 11 9.20 -0.74 -0.53
N THR A 12 10.42 -0.58 -0.07
CA THR A 12 10.76 -0.40 1.34
C THR A 12 11.81 0.69 1.48
N GLY A 13 12.17 1.05 2.69
CA GLY A 13 13.22 2.05 2.95
C GLY A 13 12.91 2.91 4.16
N PRO A 14 13.83 3.82 4.54
CA PRO A 14 13.69 4.68 5.71
C PRO A 14 12.43 5.56 5.67
N PRO A 15 11.91 5.99 6.85
CA PRO A 15 10.89 7.03 6.91
C PRO A 15 11.36 8.31 6.20
N GLY A 16 10.43 9.00 5.51
CA GLY A 16 10.73 10.26 4.83
C GLY A 16 11.55 10.15 3.53
N VAL A 17 11.95 8.94 3.12
CA VAL A 17 12.74 8.74 1.88
C VAL A 17 11.96 8.98 0.60
N GLY A 18 10.65 9.21 0.66
CA GLY A 18 9.79 9.55 -0.48
C GLY A 18 9.03 8.36 -1.08
N LYS A 19 8.84 7.25 -0.34
CA LYS A 19 8.08 6.08 -0.81
C LYS A 19 6.68 6.46 -1.31
N SER A 20 5.88 7.12 -0.49
CA SER A 20 4.51 7.53 -0.85
C SER A 20 4.48 8.53 -2.01
N THR A 21 5.49 9.39 -2.12
CA THR A 21 5.62 10.31 -3.26
C THR A 21 5.83 9.54 -4.57
N ILE A 22 6.68 8.52 -4.56
CA ILE A 22 6.92 7.65 -5.73
C ILE A 22 5.66 6.85 -6.05
N MET A 23 4.99 6.31 -5.04
CA MET A 23 3.73 5.58 -5.21
C MET A 23 2.66 6.46 -5.87
N ARG A 24 2.48 7.71 -5.41
CA ARG A 24 1.51 8.65 -6.02
C ARG A 24 1.86 8.96 -7.49
N LYS A 25 3.14 9.19 -7.81
CA LYS A 25 3.58 9.38 -9.20
C LYS A 25 3.31 8.14 -10.07
N ALA A 26 3.49 6.96 -9.53
CA ALA A 26 3.18 5.71 -10.22
C ALA A 26 1.68 5.53 -10.46
N VAL A 27 0.85 5.89 -9.49
CA VAL A 27 -0.62 5.91 -9.60
C VAL A 27 -1.07 6.91 -10.66
N ASP A 28 -0.55 8.14 -10.64
CA ASP A 28 -0.85 9.16 -11.65
C ASP A 28 -0.47 8.69 -13.07
N TYR A 29 0.67 8.00 -13.19
CA TYR A 29 1.09 7.41 -14.46
C TYR A 29 0.12 6.33 -14.94
N ALA A 30 -0.28 5.42 -14.06
CA ALA A 30 -1.25 4.37 -14.38
C ALA A 30 -2.60 4.94 -14.83
N ILE A 31 -3.12 5.96 -14.11
CA ILE A 31 -4.37 6.65 -14.46
C ILE A 31 -4.28 7.30 -15.85
N LYS A 32 -3.17 7.98 -16.16
CA LYS A 32 -2.93 8.59 -17.49
C LYS A 32 -2.90 7.55 -18.61
N LYS A 33 -2.55 6.30 -18.30
CA LYS A 33 -2.58 5.16 -19.21
C LYS A 33 -3.94 4.45 -19.29
N GLY A 34 -4.96 4.98 -18.63
CA GLY A 34 -6.31 4.39 -18.60
C GLY A 34 -6.41 3.12 -17.74
N ILE A 35 -5.52 2.98 -16.74
CA ILE A 35 -5.54 1.87 -15.77
C ILE A 35 -6.31 2.34 -14.53
N LYS A 36 -7.37 1.62 -14.14
CA LYS A 36 -8.11 1.89 -12.91
C LYS A 36 -7.26 1.51 -11.70
N THR A 37 -7.06 2.43 -10.77
CA THR A 37 -6.34 2.17 -9.53
C THR A 37 -7.31 1.88 -8.39
N ILE A 38 -7.00 0.86 -7.58
CA ILE A 38 -7.80 0.39 -6.45
C ILE A 38 -6.84 0.21 -5.27
N GLY A 39 -7.29 0.49 -4.06
CA GLY A 39 -6.45 0.30 -2.89
C GLY A 39 -6.42 1.54 -2.03
N PHE A 40 -5.31 1.78 -1.35
CA PHE A 40 -5.22 2.86 -0.39
C PHE A 40 -3.80 3.41 -0.20
N PHE A 41 -3.76 4.62 0.35
CA PHE A 41 -2.60 5.24 0.98
C PHE A 41 -2.85 5.42 2.48
N THR A 42 -1.77 5.53 3.26
CA THR A 42 -1.87 5.86 4.70
C THR A 42 -1.12 7.16 4.98
N PRO A 43 -1.71 8.33 4.61
CA PRO A 43 -1.10 9.63 4.87
C PRO A 43 -1.07 9.97 6.35
N ASP A 44 0.00 10.64 6.79
CA ASP A 44 0.07 11.23 8.11
C ASP A 44 -0.81 12.50 8.19
N ILE A 45 -1.48 12.67 9.32
CA ILE A 45 -2.27 13.86 9.64
C ILE A 45 -1.46 14.76 10.55
N ARG A 46 -1.41 16.05 10.20
CA ARG A 46 -0.65 17.07 10.95
C ARG A 46 -1.58 18.16 11.46
N ASP A 47 -1.24 18.70 12.63
CA ASP A 47 -1.90 19.88 13.17
C ASP A 47 -1.40 21.19 12.53
N ASN A 48 -1.96 22.31 12.95
CA ASN A 48 -1.57 23.65 12.49
C ASN A 48 -0.09 24.00 12.79
N SER A 49 0.57 23.26 13.68
CA SER A 49 1.98 23.38 14.02
C SER A 49 2.85 22.40 13.25
N TYR A 50 2.33 21.76 12.22
CA TYR A 50 2.97 20.72 11.41
C TYR A 50 3.41 19.47 12.20
N LYS A 51 2.94 19.29 13.43
CA LYS A 51 3.19 18.10 14.23
C LYS A 51 2.25 16.99 13.80
N ARG A 52 2.79 15.79 13.67
CA ARG A 52 1.98 14.60 13.36
C ARG A 52 1.05 14.26 14.51
N VAL A 53 -0.24 14.20 14.26
CA VAL A 53 -1.30 13.90 15.24
C VAL A 53 -2.03 12.61 14.94
N GLY A 54 -1.83 12.02 13.76
CA GLY A 54 -2.46 10.78 13.38
C GLY A 54 -2.14 10.30 11.98
N PHE A 55 -2.94 9.33 11.54
CA PHE A 55 -2.91 8.76 10.21
C PHE A 55 -4.33 8.46 9.75
N ASP A 56 -4.58 8.58 8.46
CA ASP A 56 -5.80 8.12 7.81
C ASP A 56 -5.49 6.97 6.86
N ILE A 57 -6.48 6.16 6.52
CA ILE A 57 -6.48 5.32 5.32
C ILE A 57 -7.26 6.09 4.26
N GLU A 58 -6.56 6.59 3.25
CA GLU A 58 -7.14 7.21 2.05
C GLU A 58 -7.45 6.10 1.05
N VAL A 59 -8.70 5.66 1.02
CA VAL A 59 -9.17 4.63 0.07
C VAL A 59 -9.40 5.30 -1.28
N LEU A 60 -8.71 4.84 -2.30
CA LEU A 60 -8.78 5.39 -3.66
C LEU A 60 -10.22 5.34 -4.18
N ASN A 61 -10.69 6.46 -4.68
CA ASN A 61 -12.05 6.70 -5.21
C ASN A 61 -13.19 6.72 -4.18
N TYR A 62 -12.89 6.57 -2.87
CA TYR A 62 -13.93 6.54 -1.82
C TYR A 62 -13.75 7.61 -0.74
N GLY A 63 -12.51 7.96 -0.37
CA GLY A 63 -12.21 8.95 0.67
C GLY A 63 -11.43 8.41 1.86
N ASN A 64 -11.41 9.18 2.95
CA ASN A 64 -10.55 8.91 4.08
C ASN A 64 -11.29 8.24 5.24
N VAL A 65 -10.62 7.26 5.85
CA VAL A 65 -11.04 6.61 7.10
C VAL A 65 -9.97 6.87 8.15
N PRO A 66 -10.29 7.44 9.32
CA PRO A 66 -9.30 7.61 10.39
C PRO A 66 -8.70 6.27 10.81
N LEU A 67 -7.37 6.12 10.72
CA LEU A 67 -6.65 4.93 11.17
C LEU A 67 -6.16 5.09 12.60
N ALA A 68 -5.49 6.20 12.90
CA ALA A 68 -4.83 6.41 14.18
C ALA A 68 -4.81 7.88 14.59
N ARG A 69 -4.96 8.14 15.90
CA ARG A 69 -4.90 9.49 16.49
C ARG A 69 -4.16 9.44 17.81
N LYS A 70 -3.46 10.54 18.17
CA LYS A 70 -2.83 10.69 19.48
C LYS A 70 -3.86 10.87 20.61
N ASN A 71 -4.95 11.59 20.31
CA ASN A 71 -5.99 11.93 21.28
C ASN A 71 -7.32 11.34 20.81
N ALA A 72 -7.51 10.03 21.01
CA ALA A 72 -8.76 9.35 20.69
C ALA A 72 -9.14 8.36 21.82
N GLU A 73 -10.41 8.05 21.93
CA GLU A 73 -10.96 7.12 22.93
C GLU A 73 -11.03 5.66 22.40
N TRP A 74 -10.07 5.26 21.58
CA TRP A 74 -9.97 3.89 21.10
C TRP A 74 -9.06 3.06 22.01
N ASN A 75 -9.39 1.80 22.22
CA ASN A 75 -8.68 0.93 23.17
C ASN A 75 -7.39 0.32 22.62
N LEU A 76 -7.27 0.21 21.29
CA LEU A 76 -6.10 -0.39 20.65
C LEU A 76 -4.99 0.66 20.50
N ARG A 77 -3.77 0.36 20.96
CA ARG A 77 -2.70 1.37 21.02
C ARG A 77 -1.43 0.89 20.32
N PHE A 78 -0.82 1.79 19.53
CA PHE A 78 0.51 1.62 18.95
C PHE A 78 1.37 2.86 19.20
N GLY A 79 2.37 2.72 20.09
CA GLY A 79 3.19 3.87 20.53
C GLY A 79 2.34 4.98 21.15
N ASP A 80 2.42 6.18 20.58
CA ASP A 80 1.65 7.36 21.02
C ASP A 80 0.25 7.46 20.38
N TYR A 81 -0.14 6.47 19.55
CA TYR A 81 -1.39 6.52 18.79
C TYR A 81 -2.39 5.48 19.27
N TYR A 82 -3.65 5.89 19.29
CA TYR A 82 -4.79 4.99 19.45
C TYR A 82 -5.30 4.60 18.07
N ILE A 83 -5.54 3.33 17.83
CA ILE A 83 -5.95 2.75 16.54
C ILE A 83 -7.47 2.62 16.50
N ASN A 84 -8.06 3.11 15.44
CA ASN A 84 -9.49 2.96 15.18
C ASN A 84 -9.80 1.55 14.67
N PRO A 85 -10.51 0.69 15.43
CA PRO A 85 -10.82 -0.66 15.00
C PRO A 85 -11.72 -0.70 13.76
N GLU A 86 -12.55 0.34 13.54
CA GLU A 86 -13.43 0.44 12.38
C GLU A 86 -12.70 0.77 11.08
N ALA A 87 -11.43 1.17 11.15
CA ALA A 87 -10.60 1.38 9.95
C ALA A 87 -10.45 0.12 9.09
N LYS A 88 -10.73 -1.08 9.64
CA LYS A 88 -10.85 -2.34 8.89
C LYS A 88 -11.82 -2.28 7.71
N GLN A 89 -12.82 -1.39 7.75
CA GLN A 89 -13.78 -1.17 6.66
C GLN A 89 -13.09 -0.76 5.35
N ALA A 90 -11.93 -0.08 5.43
CA ALA A 90 -11.15 0.28 4.26
C ALA A 90 -10.76 -0.95 3.42
N PHE A 91 -10.38 -2.06 4.07
CA PHE A 91 -10.02 -3.31 3.38
C PHE A 91 -11.23 -3.95 2.69
N GLN A 92 -12.40 -3.88 3.33
CA GLN A 92 -13.66 -4.40 2.75
C GLN A 92 -14.07 -3.61 1.51
N ILE A 93 -13.88 -2.28 1.53
CA ILE A 93 -14.14 -1.42 0.36
C ILE A 93 -13.20 -1.81 -0.79
N VAL A 94 -11.92 -1.96 -0.50
CA VAL A 94 -10.93 -2.36 -1.52
C VAL A 94 -11.29 -3.73 -2.12
N LEU A 95 -11.64 -4.73 -1.30
CA LEU A 95 -11.98 -6.07 -1.78
C LEU A 95 -13.21 -6.09 -2.69
N ARG A 96 -14.23 -5.25 -2.45
CA ARG A 96 -15.42 -5.15 -3.32
C ARG A 96 -15.08 -4.70 -4.74
N ASP A 97 -14.03 -3.90 -4.90
CA ASP A 97 -13.62 -3.36 -6.21
C ASP A 97 -12.73 -4.31 -7.00
N ILE A 98 -12.19 -5.34 -6.35
CA ILE A 98 -11.31 -6.31 -6.99
C ILE A 98 -12.17 -7.46 -7.52
N ASP A 99 -12.12 -7.65 -8.84
CA ASP A 99 -12.63 -8.86 -9.49
C ASP A 99 -11.41 -9.75 -9.78
N PHE A 100 -11.26 -10.82 -9.01
CA PHE A 100 -10.14 -11.76 -9.15
C PHE A 100 -10.31 -12.73 -10.32
N GLU A 101 -11.47 -12.75 -10.98
CA GLU A 101 -11.74 -13.64 -12.12
C GLU A 101 -11.46 -12.95 -13.47
N LYS A 102 -11.49 -11.61 -13.49
CA LYS A 102 -11.30 -10.84 -14.72
C LYS A 102 -9.97 -10.09 -14.73
N LYS A 103 -9.24 -10.25 -15.83
CA LYS A 103 -8.08 -9.41 -16.17
C LYS A 103 -8.53 -8.05 -16.69
N ASP A 104 -9.16 -7.25 -15.84
CA ASP A 104 -9.44 -5.86 -16.15
C ASP A 104 -8.15 -5.03 -16.06
N ARG A 105 -8.13 -3.86 -16.69
CA ARG A 105 -7.02 -2.89 -16.57
C ARG A 105 -7.06 -2.21 -15.20
N LYS A 106 -6.71 -2.98 -14.15
CA LYS A 106 -6.72 -2.55 -12.76
C LYS A 106 -5.35 -2.74 -12.13
N LEU A 107 -4.93 -1.80 -11.29
CA LEU A 107 -3.71 -1.84 -10.47
C LEU A 107 -4.11 -1.72 -9.00
N ILE A 108 -3.70 -2.70 -8.20
CA ILE A 108 -3.87 -2.63 -6.74
C ILE A 108 -2.70 -1.83 -6.14
N VAL A 109 -3.03 -0.86 -5.29
CA VAL A 109 -2.11 0.06 -4.63
C VAL A 109 -2.21 -0.10 -3.13
N ILE A 110 -1.09 -0.34 -2.44
CA ILE A 110 -1.03 -0.52 -0.98
C ILE A 110 0.13 0.30 -0.41
N ASP A 111 -0.18 1.35 0.31
CA ASP A 111 0.81 2.16 1.03
C ASP A 111 0.28 2.49 2.45
N GLU A 112 0.65 1.63 3.48
CA GLU A 112 1.65 0.56 3.45
C GLU A 112 1.14 -0.74 4.13
N ILE A 113 1.90 -1.83 3.99
CA ILE A 113 1.79 -3.01 4.86
C ILE A 113 2.65 -2.73 6.10
N GLY A 114 2.04 -2.11 7.09
CA GLY A 114 2.71 -1.59 8.26
C GLY A 114 2.13 -2.09 9.58
N PRO A 115 2.78 -1.75 10.70
CA PRO A 115 2.40 -2.27 12.00
C PRO A 115 1.01 -1.79 12.48
N MET A 116 0.56 -0.60 12.10
CA MET A 116 -0.75 -0.09 12.50
C MET A 116 -1.88 -0.77 11.70
N GLU A 117 -1.69 -0.93 10.39
CA GLU A 117 -2.62 -1.65 9.52
C GLU A 117 -2.78 -3.10 9.95
N LEU A 118 -1.68 -3.75 10.36
CA LEU A 118 -1.65 -5.14 10.80
C LEU A 118 -2.24 -5.37 12.19
N MET A 119 -2.59 -4.31 12.93
CA MET A 119 -3.38 -4.42 14.17
C MET A 119 -4.89 -4.49 13.91
N LEU A 120 -5.35 -4.18 12.72
CA LEU A 120 -6.76 -4.23 12.37
C LEU A 120 -7.20 -5.68 12.14
N GLU A 121 -8.37 -6.02 12.67
CA GLU A 121 -8.97 -7.35 12.47
C GLU A 121 -9.15 -7.65 10.99
N GLY A 122 -8.74 -8.86 10.56
CA GLY A 122 -8.84 -9.31 9.16
C GLY A 122 -7.80 -8.70 8.22
N SER A 123 -6.93 -7.81 8.70
CA SER A 123 -5.91 -7.16 7.85
C SER A 123 -4.87 -8.15 7.32
N LYS A 124 -4.46 -9.09 8.16
CA LYS A 124 -3.47 -10.10 7.76
C LYS A 124 -4.00 -10.99 6.65
N GLU A 125 -5.24 -11.44 6.76
CA GLU A 125 -5.96 -12.23 5.75
C GLU A 125 -6.12 -11.44 4.45
N PHE A 126 -6.47 -10.15 4.55
CA PHE A 126 -6.52 -9.24 3.42
C PHE A 126 -5.18 -9.18 2.68
N PHE A 127 -4.08 -8.94 3.39
CA PHE A 127 -2.76 -8.86 2.77
C PHE A 127 -2.31 -10.20 2.18
N ILE A 128 -2.58 -11.33 2.85
CA ILE A 128 -2.28 -12.66 2.31
C ILE A 128 -3.03 -12.88 1.00
N LEU A 129 -4.32 -12.58 0.94
CA LEU A 129 -5.14 -12.70 -0.27
C LEU A 129 -4.55 -11.88 -1.43
N ILE A 130 -4.22 -10.60 -1.18
CA ILE A 130 -3.60 -9.73 -2.19
C ILE A 130 -2.23 -10.24 -2.63
N LEU A 131 -1.43 -10.77 -1.72
CA LEU A 131 -0.09 -11.27 -2.03
C LEU A 131 -0.10 -12.62 -2.77
N GLN A 132 -1.13 -13.44 -2.58
CA GLN A 132 -1.22 -14.76 -3.20
C GLN A 132 -1.94 -14.75 -4.55
N GLN A 133 -2.86 -13.81 -4.80
CA GLN A 133 -3.53 -13.71 -6.10
C GLN A 133 -2.55 -13.31 -7.21
N ASN A 134 -2.77 -13.76 -8.46
CA ASN A 134 -1.91 -13.47 -9.60
C ASN A 134 -2.69 -12.89 -10.81
N VAL A 135 -3.89 -12.39 -10.58
CA VAL A 135 -4.78 -11.85 -11.63
C VAL A 135 -4.55 -10.37 -11.86
N VAL A 136 -4.53 -9.58 -10.77
CA VAL A 136 -4.42 -8.12 -10.82
C VAL A 136 -3.01 -7.72 -10.36
N PRO A 137 -2.26 -6.91 -11.14
CA PRO A 137 -0.97 -6.38 -10.71
C PRO A 137 -1.08 -5.57 -9.40
N VAL A 138 -0.04 -5.67 -8.56
CA VAL A 138 0.02 -5.01 -7.26
C VAL A 138 1.29 -4.17 -7.15
N ILE A 139 1.14 -2.92 -6.74
CA ILE A 139 2.26 -2.09 -6.29
C ILE A 139 2.05 -1.74 -4.81
N GLY A 140 3.08 -1.91 -3.99
CA GLY A 140 2.93 -1.65 -2.56
C GLY A 140 4.18 -1.15 -1.88
N VAL A 141 3.96 -0.65 -0.66
CA VAL A 141 5.02 -0.31 0.31
C VAL A 141 4.88 -1.26 1.48
N PHE A 142 5.99 -1.72 2.02
CA PHE A 142 6.00 -2.47 3.28
C PHE A 142 7.00 -1.88 4.27
N HIS A 143 6.64 -2.00 5.54
CA HIS A 143 7.48 -1.50 6.63
C HIS A 143 8.76 -2.35 6.76
N ARG A 144 9.93 -1.70 6.88
CA ARG A 144 11.25 -2.37 6.90
C ARG A 144 11.45 -3.41 8.00
N LYS A 145 10.68 -3.35 9.10
CA LYS A 145 10.72 -4.33 10.18
C LYS A 145 9.73 -5.50 9.98
N LEU A 146 9.05 -5.58 8.83
CA LEU A 146 8.06 -6.61 8.56
C LEU A 146 8.67 -8.02 8.65
N SER A 147 9.93 -8.19 8.29
CA SER A 147 10.65 -9.47 8.40
C SER A 147 10.73 -10.01 9.85
N LEU A 148 10.73 -9.09 10.83
CA LEU A 148 10.81 -9.43 12.25
C LEU A 148 9.44 -9.65 12.86
N THR A 149 8.43 -8.86 12.43
CA THR A 149 7.09 -8.87 13.04
C THR A 149 6.14 -9.85 12.36
N HIS A 150 6.22 -9.97 11.02
CA HIS A 150 5.35 -10.83 10.19
C HIS A 150 6.18 -11.52 9.10
N PRO A 151 7.03 -12.51 9.45
CA PRO A 151 7.95 -13.14 8.51
C PRO A 151 7.26 -13.94 7.40
N ASP A 152 6.02 -14.36 7.61
CA ASP A 152 5.15 -15.00 6.61
C ASP A 152 4.77 -14.04 5.48
N LEU A 153 4.26 -12.84 5.78
CA LEU A 153 3.98 -11.81 4.80
C LEU A 153 5.26 -11.35 4.08
N TYR A 154 6.35 -11.16 4.84
CA TYR A 154 7.63 -10.78 4.26
C TYR A 154 8.12 -11.81 3.23
N ARG A 155 8.01 -13.12 3.51
CA ARG A 155 8.36 -14.19 2.56
C ARG A 155 7.52 -14.14 1.28
N LEU A 156 6.22 -13.83 1.37
CA LEU A 156 5.37 -13.66 0.19
C LEU A 156 5.80 -12.44 -0.65
N ILE A 157 6.11 -11.31 0.00
CA ILE A 157 6.59 -10.11 -0.67
C ILE A 157 7.93 -10.36 -1.40
N LYS A 158 8.86 -11.08 -0.76
CA LYS A 158 10.20 -11.35 -1.31
C LYS A 158 10.22 -12.26 -2.54
N LYS A 159 9.11 -12.90 -2.87
CA LYS A 159 8.97 -13.65 -4.15
C LYS A 159 8.75 -12.74 -5.36
N ASN A 160 8.61 -11.44 -5.16
CA ASN A 160 8.26 -10.45 -6.16
C ASN A 160 9.39 -9.42 -6.34
N ILE A 161 9.17 -8.41 -7.17
CA ILE A 161 10.12 -7.31 -7.33
C ILE A 161 10.11 -6.46 -6.06
N VAL A 162 11.29 -6.24 -5.48
CA VAL A 162 11.45 -5.39 -4.28
C VAL A 162 12.56 -4.39 -4.50
N TYR A 163 12.24 -3.11 -4.31
CA TYR A 163 13.22 -2.02 -4.30
C TYR A 163 13.37 -1.45 -2.88
N GLU A 164 14.60 -1.36 -2.41
CA GLU A 164 14.93 -0.54 -1.26
C GLU A 164 15.19 0.88 -1.73
N LEU A 165 14.33 1.82 -1.33
CA LEU A 165 14.39 3.21 -1.76
C LEU A 165 15.41 3.99 -0.94
N SER A 166 16.24 4.75 -1.65
CA SER A 166 17.19 5.74 -1.11
C SER A 166 17.01 7.08 -1.82
N ILE A 167 17.63 8.13 -1.29
CA ILE A 167 17.59 9.47 -1.94
C ILE A 167 18.21 9.40 -3.34
N GLN A 168 19.28 8.61 -3.51
CA GLN A 168 20.05 8.53 -4.73
C GLN A 168 19.36 7.75 -5.85
N ASN A 169 18.48 6.79 -5.52
CA ASN A 169 17.87 5.91 -6.52
C ASN A 169 16.40 6.22 -6.86
N ARG A 170 15.80 7.28 -6.28
CA ARG A 170 14.36 7.60 -6.44
C ARG A 170 13.91 7.65 -7.90
N GLU A 171 14.64 8.37 -8.73
CA GLU A 171 14.27 8.56 -10.14
C GLU A 171 14.39 7.26 -10.92
N ALA A 172 15.48 6.52 -10.73
CA ALA A 172 15.68 5.23 -11.38
C ALA A 172 14.60 4.22 -10.97
N VAL A 173 14.25 4.17 -9.68
CA VAL A 173 13.17 3.30 -9.18
C VAL A 173 11.82 3.71 -9.79
N LEU A 174 11.50 5.01 -9.85
CA LEU A 174 10.26 5.47 -10.49
C LEU A 174 10.18 5.07 -11.96
N MET A 175 11.27 5.24 -12.71
CA MET A 175 11.33 4.82 -14.12
C MET A 175 11.12 3.29 -14.26
N ASN A 176 11.71 2.50 -13.37
CA ASN A 176 11.54 1.05 -13.38
C ASN A 176 10.09 0.65 -13.06
N ILE A 177 9.44 1.34 -12.12
CA ILE A 177 8.01 1.14 -11.82
C ILE A 177 7.14 1.44 -13.05
N MET A 178 7.38 2.55 -13.75
CA MET A 178 6.63 2.90 -14.95
C MET A 178 6.79 1.85 -16.05
N LYS A 179 8.02 1.38 -16.29
CA LYS A 179 8.30 0.28 -17.23
C LYS A 179 7.60 -1.03 -16.83
N TRP A 180 7.60 -1.34 -15.53
CA TRP A 180 6.91 -2.50 -15.02
C TRP A 180 5.39 -2.38 -15.21
N ILE A 181 4.79 -1.21 -14.94
CA ILE A 181 3.37 -0.96 -15.23
C ILE A 181 3.09 -1.19 -16.72
N ASP A 182 3.91 -0.61 -17.62
CA ASP A 182 3.73 -0.84 -19.06
C ASP A 182 3.80 -2.34 -19.40
N SER A 183 4.75 -3.09 -18.86
CA SER A 183 4.88 -4.53 -19.12
C SER A 183 3.71 -5.38 -18.61
N CYS A 184 2.93 -4.88 -17.66
CA CYS A 184 1.75 -5.58 -17.16
C CYS A 184 0.50 -5.40 -18.04
N TYR A 185 0.46 -4.35 -18.89
CA TYR A 185 -0.75 -3.98 -19.63
C TYR A 185 -0.54 -3.78 -21.14
N TYR A 186 0.69 -3.73 -21.62
CA TYR A 186 1.09 -3.53 -23.01
C TYR A 186 2.16 -4.52 -23.45
#